data_e75082a055905f0f998a1a9a20d72f23
#
_entry.id   e75082a055905f0f998a1a9a20d72f23
#
_cell.length_a   1.000
_cell.length_b   1.000
_cell.length_c   1.000
_cell.angle_alpha   90.00
_cell.angle_beta   90.00
_cell.angle_gamma   90.00
#
_symmetry.space_group_name_H-M   'P 1'
#
loop_
_entity.id
_entity.type
_entity.pdbx_description
1 polymer ?
#
loop_
_entity_poly.entity_id
_entity_poly.type
_entity_poly.pdbx_seq_one_letter_code
_entity_poly.pdbx_strand_id
1 'polypeptide(L)'
;GYGIFEAFDRISDQQVQEMFEVNTFALMQLSRLMGAHMKEAGKGHIVNIVSMAGLVATAKSSLYSATKFAAIGFSNALRLELMPFGVHVTTVNPGPIRTTFFDQADPDGSYVKAVDRYILEPDFVAKKIVKNFGKAKRELNLPWLLNLTHKLYTLFPRISDKLASKMFNFK
;
A
#
# COMPACT_ATOMS: atom_id res chain seq x y z
N GLY A 1 8.16 -0.67 -5.23
CA GLY A 1 7.38 -1.89 -5.05
C GLY A 1 7.34 -2.70 -6.33
N TYR A 2 6.96 -3.96 -6.21
CA TYR A 2 6.83 -4.91 -7.29
C TYR A 2 5.41 -5.50 -7.27
N GLY A 3 4.78 -5.69 -8.43
CA GLY A 3 3.43 -6.22 -8.52
C GLY A 3 3.17 -6.93 -9.83
N ILE A 4 2.25 -7.89 -9.80
CA ILE A 4 1.71 -8.61 -10.96
C ILE A 4 0.19 -8.62 -10.78
N PHE A 5 -0.52 -8.11 -11.79
CA PHE A 5 -1.98 -8.08 -11.84
C PHE A 5 -2.47 -9.18 -12.79
N GLU A 6 -2.69 -10.35 -12.23
CA GLU A 6 -3.09 -11.54 -12.98
C GLU A 6 -4.02 -12.42 -12.12
N ALA A 7 -4.71 -13.36 -12.74
CA ALA A 7 -5.51 -14.36 -12.04
C ALA A 7 -4.62 -15.15 -11.06
N PHE A 8 -5.16 -15.45 -9.88
CA PHE A 8 -4.41 -16.03 -8.76
C PHE A 8 -3.71 -17.35 -9.10
N ASP A 9 -4.27 -18.11 -10.03
CA ASP A 9 -3.79 -19.41 -10.51
C ASP A 9 -2.76 -19.32 -11.63
N ARG A 10 -2.43 -18.11 -12.11
CA ARG A 10 -1.43 -17.87 -13.17
C ARG A 10 -0.14 -17.24 -12.66
N ILE A 11 -0.06 -16.91 -11.39
CA ILE A 11 1.14 -16.35 -10.76
C ILE A 11 1.94 -17.51 -10.15
N SER A 12 3.21 -17.64 -10.53
CA SER A 12 4.09 -18.69 -10.02
C SER A 12 4.49 -18.44 -8.56
N ASP A 13 4.86 -19.50 -7.83
CA ASP A 13 5.36 -19.43 -6.45
C ASP A 13 6.59 -18.51 -6.35
N GLN A 14 7.48 -18.52 -7.36
CA GLN A 14 8.62 -17.62 -7.41
C GLN A 14 8.18 -16.16 -7.46
N GLN A 15 7.22 -15.81 -8.30
CA GLN A 15 6.70 -14.45 -8.40
C GLN A 15 6.01 -14.00 -7.10
N VAL A 16 5.33 -14.91 -6.42
CA VAL A 16 4.75 -14.64 -5.09
C VAL A 16 5.85 -14.30 -4.09
N GLN A 17 6.90 -15.14 -4.03
CA GLN A 17 8.03 -14.91 -3.13
C GLN A 17 8.71 -13.57 -3.42
N GLU A 18 9.01 -13.27 -4.67
CA GLU A 18 9.63 -11.98 -5.07
C GLU A 18 8.79 -10.77 -4.66
N MET A 19 7.44 -10.85 -4.80
CA MET A 19 6.56 -9.78 -4.33
C MET A 19 6.63 -9.59 -2.82
N PHE A 20 6.66 -10.67 -2.04
CA PHE A 20 6.80 -10.59 -0.58
C PHE A 20 8.17 -10.07 -0.16
N GLU A 21 9.25 -10.50 -0.80
CA GLU A 21 10.61 -10.02 -0.53
C GLU A 21 10.71 -8.50 -0.69
N VAL A 22 10.24 -7.98 -1.83
CA VAL A 22 10.35 -6.55 -2.14
C VAL A 22 9.35 -5.71 -1.34
N ASN A 23 8.09 -6.12 -1.29
CA ASN A 23 7.03 -5.26 -0.75
C ASN A 23 6.87 -5.35 0.77
N THR A 24 7.27 -6.48 1.36
CA THR A 24 6.97 -6.80 2.76
C THR A 24 8.25 -7.01 3.56
N PHE A 25 9.07 -7.98 3.21
CA PHE A 25 10.23 -8.35 4.04
C PHE A 25 11.30 -7.25 4.06
N ALA A 26 11.61 -6.64 2.92
CA ALA A 26 12.54 -5.52 2.88
C ALA A 26 12.04 -4.33 3.72
N LEU A 27 10.74 -4.01 3.64
CA LEU A 27 10.13 -2.95 4.47
C LEU A 27 10.22 -3.29 5.96
N MET A 28 9.91 -4.55 6.34
CA MET A 28 10.00 -5.01 7.72
C MET A 28 11.44 -4.94 8.27
N GLN A 29 12.42 -5.42 7.49
CA GLN A 29 13.83 -5.42 7.88
C GLN A 29 14.35 -4.00 8.11
N LEU A 30 14.14 -3.09 7.15
CA LEU A 30 14.55 -1.70 7.27
C LEU A 30 13.85 -1.00 8.44
N SER A 31 12.54 -1.22 8.60
CA SER A 31 11.78 -0.61 9.71
C SER A 31 12.25 -1.11 11.08
N ARG A 32 12.63 -2.39 11.20
CA ARG A 32 13.18 -2.95 12.45
C ARG A 32 14.53 -2.35 12.80
N LEU A 33 15.45 -2.28 11.83
CA LEU A 33 16.79 -1.71 12.04
C LEU A 33 16.70 -0.23 12.42
N MET A 34 15.99 0.57 11.62
CA MET A 34 15.86 2.00 11.88
C MET A 34 15.02 2.29 13.13
N GLY A 35 13.99 1.49 13.38
CA GLY A 35 13.16 1.60 14.58
C GLY A 35 13.93 1.39 15.87
N ALA A 36 14.86 0.44 15.89
CA ALA A 36 15.75 0.22 17.04
C ALA A 36 16.62 1.47 17.34
N HIS A 37 17.28 2.02 16.34
CA HIS A 37 18.08 3.25 16.50
C HIS A 37 17.23 4.46 16.92
N MET A 38 16.03 4.62 16.33
CA MET A 38 15.13 5.71 16.69
C MET A 38 14.60 5.57 18.13
N LYS A 39 14.34 4.33 18.57
CA LYS A 39 13.94 4.01 19.94
C LYS A 39 15.01 4.42 20.94
N GLU A 40 16.29 4.09 20.69
CA GLU A 40 17.42 4.50 21.51
C GLU A 40 17.58 6.02 21.55
N ALA A 41 17.38 6.69 20.40
CA ALA A 41 17.46 8.14 20.30
C ALA A 41 16.26 8.89 20.93
N GLY A 42 15.17 8.18 21.31
CA GLY A 42 13.96 8.77 21.88
C GLY A 42 13.17 9.65 20.90
N LYS A 43 13.46 9.57 19.61
CA LYS A 43 12.78 10.34 18.54
C LYS A 43 12.99 9.71 17.18
N GLY A 44 12.02 9.90 16.29
CA GLY A 44 12.15 9.44 14.91
C GLY A 44 10.82 9.43 14.15
N HIS A 45 10.90 9.17 12.87
CA HIS A 45 9.71 9.01 12.03
C HIS A 45 9.98 8.01 10.91
N ILE A 46 9.30 6.87 10.95
CA ILE A 46 9.28 5.87 9.91
C ILE A 46 8.10 6.16 8.99
N VAL A 47 8.36 6.28 7.69
CA VAL A 47 7.33 6.48 6.67
C VAL A 47 7.33 5.28 5.72
N ASN A 48 6.38 4.39 5.88
CA ASN A 48 6.23 3.18 5.07
C ASN A 48 5.34 3.45 3.85
N ILE A 49 5.91 3.35 2.65
CA ILE A 49 5.17 3.50 1.40
C ILE A 49 4.50 2.16 1.06
N VAL A 50 3.19 2.11 1.22
CA VAL A 50 2.41 0.89 1.01
C VAL A 50 1.55 0.99 -0.27
N SER A 51 0.23 1.01 -0.14
CA SER A 51 -0.74 1.17 -1.24
C SER A 51 -2.17 1.12 -0.69
N MET A 52 -3.12 1.69 -1.42
CA MET A 52 -4.55 1.43 -1.21
C MET A 52 -4.90 -0.05 -1.39
N ALA A 53 -4.13 -0.81 -2.18
CA ALA A 53 -4.28 -2.27 -2.30
C ALA A 53 -4.00 -3.04 -1.00
N GLY A 54 -3.40 -2.40 0.01
CA GLY A 54 -3.28 -2.93 1.36
C GLY A 54 -4.48 -2.62 2.28
N LEU A 55 -5.47 -1.90 1.78
CA LEU A 55 -6.69 -1.53 2.50
C LEU A 55 -7.95 -2.06 1.80
N VAL A 56 -7.92 -2.17 0.47
CA VAL A 56 -9.03 -2.66 -0.36
C VAL A 56 -8.45 -3.60 -1.42
N ALA A 57 -8.87 -4.86 -1.40
CA ALA A 57 -8.46 -5.83 -2.40
C ALA A 57 -9.34 -5.74 -3.65
N THR A 58 -8.74 -6.02 -4.81
CA THR A 58 -9.45 -6.07 -6.09
C THR A 58 -9.15 -7.37 -6.83
N ALA A 59 -10.00 -7.77 -7.76
CA ALA A 59 -9.75 -8.92 -8.62
C ALA A 59 -8.40 -8.77 -9.35
N LYS A 60 -7.74 -9.88 -9.65
CA LYS A 60 -6.41 -9.95 -10.28
C LYS A 60 -5.26 -9.28 -9.52
N SER A 61 -5.49 -8.82 -8.28
CA SER A 61 -4.45 -8.26 -7.42
C SER A 61 -4.27 -9.02 -6.09
N SER A 62 -4.80 -10.24 -6.00
CA SER A 62 -4.87 -11.00 -4.75
C SER A 62 -3.51 -11.10 -4.03
N LEU A 63 -2.47 -11.53 -4.74
CA LEU A 63 -1.14 -11.73 -4.17
C LEU A 63 -0.42 -10.41 -3.91
N TYR A 64 -0.54 -9.43 -4.81
CA TYR A 64 -0.04 -8.09 -4.56
C TYR A 64 -0.71 -7.45 -3.34
N SER A 65 -2.04 -7.53 -3.27
CA SER A 65 -2.79 -7.04 -2.11
C SER A 65 -2.35 -7.72 -0.82
N ALA A 66 -2.13 -9.04 -0.82
CA ALA A 66 -1.64 -9.76 0.35
C ALA A 66 -0.33 -9.17 0.89
N THR A 67 0.65 -8.85 0.01
CA THR A 67 1.90 -8.21 0.43
C THR A 67 1.67 -6.85 1.07
N LYS A 68 0.73 -6.06 0.53
CA LYS A 68 0.44 -4.71 1.02
C LYS A 68 -0.38 -4.72 2.32
N PHE A 69 -1.32 -5.66 2.48
CA PHE A 69 -2.00 -5.90 3.76
C PHE A 69 -1.00 -6.29 4.86
N ALA A 70 -0.07 -7.20 4.55
CA ALA A 70 0.99 -7.60 5.49
C ALA A 70 1.85 -6.39 5.93
N ALA A 71 2.25 -5.53 5.00
CA ALA A 71 3.02 -4.31 5.29
C ALA A 71 2.22 -3.32 6.16
N ILE A 72 0.90 -3.17 5.95
CA ILE A 72 0.03 -2.33 6.80
C ILE A 72 -0.11 -2.93 8.19
N GLY A 73 -0.39 -4.23 8.30
CA GLY A 73 -0.51 -4.91 9.58
C GLY A 73 0.75 -4.75 10.42
N PHE A 74 1.92 -5.02 9.83
CA PHE A 74 3.22 -4.78 10.47
C PHE A 74 3.39 -3.32 10.92
N SER A 75 3.12 -2.36 10.05
CA SER A 75 3.27 -0.93 10.37
C SER A 75 2.33 -0.48 11.48
N ASN A 76 1.14 -1.06 11.58
CA ASN A 76 0.19 -0.78 12.63
C ASN A 76 0.68 -1.27 14.01
N ALA A 77 1.23 -2.49 14.09
CA ALA A 77 1.82 -3.03 15.29
C ALA A 77 3.07 -2.23 15.70
N LEU A 78 3.99 -2.01 14.75
CA LEU A 78 5.22 -1.24 14.98
C LEU A 78 4.94 0.18 15.52
N ARG A 79 3.87 0.82 15.07
CA ARG A 79 3.45 2.15 15.57
C ARG A 79 3.14 2.12 17.06
N LEU A 80 2.43 1.08 17.52
CA LEU A 80 2.10 0.94 18.93
C LEU A 80 3.35 0.65 19.77
N GLU A 81 4.26 -0.17 19.25
CA GLU A 81 5.51 -0.53 19.92
C GLU A 81 6.47 0.66 20.06
N LEU A 82 6.50 1.56 19.06
CA LEU A 82 7.44 2.69 19.03
C LEU A 82 6.87 3.99 19.61
N MET A 83 5.55 4.10 19.74
CA MET A 83 4.88 5.30 20.28
C MET A 83 5.39 5.71 21.68
N PRO A 84 5.62 4.80 22.66
CA PRO A 84 6.13 5.19 23.97
C PRO A 84 7.53 5.80 23.94
N PHE A 85 8.27 5.63 22.85
CA PHE A 85 9.65 6.13 22.67
C PHE A 85 9.72 7.40 21.81
N GLY A 86 8.58 8.08 21.57
CA GLY A 86 8.56 9.30 20.77
C GLY A 86 8.83 9.10 19.27
N VAL A 87 8.69 7.87 18.76
CA VAL A 87 8.91 7.54 17.36
C VAL A 87 7.57 7.40 16.63
N HIS A 88 7.40 8.16 15.56
CA HIS A 88 6.20 8.11 14.73
C HIS A 88 6.32 7.03 13.63
N VAL A 89 5.22 6.39 13.30
CA VAL A 89 5.13 5.48 12.14
C VAL A 89 3.91 5.85 11.31
N THR A 90 4.15 6.28 10.08
CA THR A 90 3.10 6.66 9.12
C THR A 90 3.07 5.67 7.95
N THR A 91 1.92 5.15 7.60
CA THR A 91 1.72 4.46 6.31
C THR A 91 1.24 5.46 5.26
N VAL A 92 1.88 5.45 4.10
CA VAL A 92 1.43 6.17 2.91
C VAL A 92 0.78 5.17 1.97
N ASN A 93 -0.51 5.36 1.72
CA ASN A 93 -1.32 4.43 0.96
C ASN A 93 -1.84 5.13 -0.31
N PRO A 94 -1.00 5.26 -1.35
CA PRO A 94 -1.43 5.85 -2.60
C PRO A 94 -2.32 4.87 -3.38
N GLY A 95 -3.24 5.42 -4.17
CA GLY A 95 -3.81 4.75 -5.32
C GLY A 95 -2.76 4.63 -6.45
N PRO A 96 -3.18 4.38 -7.69
CA PRO A 96 -2.27 4.27 -8.82
C PRO A 96 -1.47 5.56 -9.01
N ILE A 97 -0.16 5.43 -9.23
CA ILE A 97 0.76 6.55 -9.50
C ILE A 97 1.37 6.33 -10.88
N ARG A 98 1.49 7.37 -11.69
CA ARG A 98 2.10 7.34 -13.03
C ARG A 98 3.61 7.08 -12.92
N THR A 99 4.00 5.81 -12.97
CA THR A 99 5.38 5.33 -12.88
C THR A 99 5.57 4.09 -13.74
N THR A 100 6.80 3.67 -13.94
CA THR A 100 7.16 2.42 -14.63
C THR A 100 6.70 1.14 -13.90
N PHE A 101 6.08 1.26 -12.73
CA PHE A 101 5.52 0.11 -11.99
C PHE A 101 4.52 -0.69 -12.85
N PHE A 102 3.71 0.00 -13.64
CA PHE A 102 2.67 -0.64 -14.45
C PHE A 102 3.22 -1.33 -15.71
N ASP A 103 4.42 -0.99 -16.16
CA ASP A 103 5.05 -1.68 -17.30
C ASP A 103 5.20 -3.18 -17.03
N GLN A 104 5.39 -3.54 -15.75
CA GLN A 104 5.50 -4.92 -15.30
C GLN A 104 4.20 -5.45 -14.65
N ALA A 105 3.50 -4.61 -13.89
CA ALA A 105 2.33 -5.05 -13.15
C ALA A 105 1.09 -5.24 -14.03
N ASP A 106 0.97 -4.50 -15.11
CA ASP A 106 -0.19 -4.44 -16.03
C ASP A 106 0.27 -4.33 -17.49
N PRO A 107 0.97 -5.32 -18.05
CA PRO A 107 1.59 -5.23 -19.37
C PRO A 107 0.58 -4.98 -20.51
N ASP A 108 -0.66 -5.41 -20.37
CA ASP A 108 -1.73 -5.19 -21.35
C ASP A 108 -2.43 -3.84 -21.19
N GLY A 109 -2.13 -3.09 -20.13
CA GLY A 109 -2.69 -1.79 -19.83
C GLY A 109 -4.18 -1.77 -19.49
N SER A 110 -4.77 -2.92 -19.21
CA SER A 110 -6.21 -3.05 -18.94
C SER A 110 -6.59 -2.38 -17.62
N TYR A 111 -5.78 -2.58 -16.58
CA TYR A 111 -5.97 -1.94 -15.29
C TYR A 111 -5.75 -0.41 -15.38
N VAL A 112 -4.65 0.02 -16.00
CA VAL A 112 -4.32 1.45 -16.16
C VAL A 112 -5.46 2.19 -16.87
N LYS A 113 -6.00 1.65 -17.95
CA LYS A 113 -7.15 2.24 -18.66
C LYS A 113 -8.38 2.40 -17.77
N ALA A 114 -8.64 1.41 -16.91
CA ALA A 114 -9.81 1.46 -16.03
C ALA A 114 -9.70 2.48 -14.90
N VAL A 115 -8.49 2.77 -14.45
CA VAL A 115 -8.23 3.67 -13.31
C VAL A 115 -7.64 5.01 -13.73
N ASP A 116 -7.51 5.31 -15.01
CA ASP A 116 -6.78 6.47 -15.57
C ASP A 116 -7.15 7.79 -14.88
N ARG A 117 -8.44 8.04 -14.66
CA ARG A 117 -8.93 9.26 -13.98
C ARG A 117 -8.52 9.38 -12.50
N TYR A 118 -7.98 8.31 -11.91
CA TYR A 118 -7.53 8.28 -10.51
C TYR A 118 -6.02 8.23 -10.37
N ILE A 119 -5.29 8.18 -11.49
CA ILE A 119 -3.83 8.11 -11.50
C ILE A 119 -3.26 9.41 -10.95
N LEU A 120 -2.39 9.28 -9.96
CA LEU A 120 -1.71 10.39 -9.31
C LEU A 120 -0.36 10.67 -9.98
N GLU A 121 0.05 11.94 -9.98
CA GLU A 121 1.40 12.32 -10.40
C GLU A 121 2.41 12.07 -9.26
N PRO A 122 3.60 11.51 -9.55
CA PRO A 122 4.63 11.20 -8.55
C PRO A 122 5.01 12.41 -7.69
N ASP A 123 5.20 13.58 -8.30
CA ASP A 123 5.55 14.82 -7.61
C ASP A 123 4.49 15.26 -6.60
N PHE A 124 3.21 15.07 -6.93
CA PHE A 124 2.13 15.37 -6.01
C PHE A 124 2.21 14.49 -4.76
N VAL A 125 2.43 13.18 -4.95
CA VAL A 125 2.56 12.23 -3.84
C VAL A 125 3.78 12.56 -3.00
N ALA A 126 4.94 12.79 -3.61
CA ALA A 126 6.19 13.16 -2.93
C ALA A 126 6.03 14.42 -2.08
N LYS A 127 5.44 15.49 -2.63
CA LYS A 127 5.16 16.74 -1.90
C LYS A 127 4.24 16.50 -0.69
N LYS A 128 3.24 15.62 -0.83
CA LYS A 128 2.35 15.28 0.29
C LYS A 128 3.07 14.50 1.38
N ILE A 129 4.01 13.61 1.03
CA ILE A 129 4.83 12.86 1.98
C ILE A 129 5.73 13.82 2.75
N VAL A 130 6.52 14.64 2.05
CA VAL A 130 7.46 15.59 2.66
C VAL A 130 6.75 16.57 3.60
N LYS A 131 5.58 17.11 3.20
CA LYS A 131 4.76 18.00 4.05
C LYS A 131 4.31 17.35 5.37
N ASN A 132 4.33 16.03 5.45
CA ASN A 132 3.90 15.29 6.63
C ASN A 132 5.05 14.71 7.46
N PHE A 133 6.31 14.93 7.07
CA PHE A 133 7.46 14.53 7.91
C PHE A 133 7.42 15.20 9.27
N GLY A 134 7.77 14.44 10.31
CA GLY A 134 7.76 14.92 11.71
C GLY A 134 6.37 15.09 12.31
N LYS A 135 5.29 14.83 11.57
CA LYS A 135 3.94 14.89 12.12
C LYS A 135 3.46 13.51 12.55
N ALA A 136 2.80 13.44 13.71
CA ALA A 136 2.20 12.21 14.24
C ALA A 136 0.94 11.80 13.44
N LYS A 137 1.09 11.57 12.14
CA LYS A 137 -0.01 11.16 11.27
C LYS A 137 0.01 9.65 11.09
N ARG A 138 -1.11 9.00 11.43
CA ARG A 138 -1.24 7.54 11.31
C ARG A 138 -1.14 7.08 9.87
N GLU A 139 -1.91 7.70 8.97
CA GLU A 139 -2.07 7.26 7.58
C GLU A 139 -2.16 8.47 6.64
N LEU A 140 -1.60 8.32 5.45
CA LEU A 140 -1.72 9.26 4.34
C LEU A 140 -2.32 8.52 3.15
N ASN A 141 -3.66 8.51 3.06
CA ASN A 141 -4.41 7.87 1.99
C ASN A 141 -4.63 8.86 0.85
N LEU A 142 -4.18 8.52 -0.35
CA LEU A 142 -4.21 9.40 -1.53
C LEU A 142 -4.80 8.68 -2.75
N PRO A 143 -5.74 9.29 -3.48
CA PRO A 143 -6.48 10.51 -3.11
C PRO A 143 -7.41 10.27 -1.91
N TRP A 144 -7.82 11.33 -1.22
CA TRP A 144 -8.63 11.22 -0.01
C TRP A 144 -9.97 10.48 -0.21
N LEU A 145 -10.50 10.51 -1.42
CA LEU A 145 -11.74 9.81 -1.77
C LEU A 145 -11.63 8.29 -1.56
N LEU A 146 -10.46 7.71 -1.84
CA LEU A 146 -10.22 6.28 -1.60
C LEU A 146 -10.24 5.90 -0.11
N ASN A 147 -10.03 6.87 0.78
CA ASN A 147 -10.21 6.64 2.21
C ASN A 147 -11.69 6.36 2.57
N LEU A 148 -12.61 7.04 1.91
CA LEU A 148 -14.03 6.77 2.08
C LEU A 148 -14.39 5.37 1.54
N THR A 149 -13.86 5.02 0.38
CA THR A 149 -14.04 3.68 -0.22
C THR A 149 -13.55 2.58 0.74
N HIS A 150 -12.38 2.75 1.36
CA HIS A 150 -11.86 1.81 2.36
C HIS A 150 -12.80 1.68 3.58
N LYS A 151 -13.30 2.78 4.11
CA LYS A 151 -14.24 2.75 5.24
C LYS A 151 -15.54 2.02 4.88
N LEU A 152 -16.08 2.28 3.70
CA LEU A 152 -17.28 1.59 3.22
C LEU A 152 -17.01 0.10 2.98
N TYR A 153 -15.84 -0.24 2.43
CA TYR A 153 -15.42 -1.62 2.23
C TYR A 153 -15.37 -2.40 3.55
N THR A 154 -14.85 -1.76 4.61
CA THR A 154 -14.75 -2.39 5.94
C THR A 154 -16.12 -2.52 6.63
N LEU A 155 -16.98 -1.51 6.51
CA LEU A 155 -18.29 -1.49 7.19
C LEU A 155 -19.35 -2.33 6.45
N PHE A 156 -19.30 -2.38 5.12
CA PHE A 156 -20.28 -3.06 4.27
C PHE A 156 -19.63 -4.00 3.26
N PRO A 157 -18.90 -5.05 3.72
CA PRO A 157 -18.07 -5.88 2.83
C PRO A 157 -18.88 -6.53 1.69
N ARG A 158 -20.06 -7.09 1.97
CA ARG A 158 -20.89 -7.74 0.94
C ARG A 158 -21.35 -6.82 -0.19
N ILE A 159 -21.62 -5.55 0.13
CA ILE A 159 -22.01 -4.54 -0.87
C ILE A 159 -20.77 -4.13 -1.66
N SER A 160 -19.67 -3.91 -0.96
CA SER A 160 -18.40 -3.52 -1.57
C SER A 160 -17.84 -4.58 -2.50
N ASP A 161 -17.93 -5.86 -2.15
CA ASP A 161 -17.53 -6.98 -3.00
C ASP A 161 -18.34 -7.01 -4.31
N LYS A 162 -19.66 -6.80 -4.24
CA LYS A 162 -20.51 -6.71 -5.43
C LYS A 162 -20.17 -5.53 -6.33
N LEU A 163 -19.80 -4.39 -5.76
CA LEU A 163 -19.38 -3.21 -6.51
C LEU A 163 -17.98 -3.40 -7.11
N ALA A 164 -17.04 -3.90 -6.32
CA ALA A 164 -15.68 -4.20 -6.77
C ALA A 164 -15.67 -5.22 -7.90
N SER A 165 -16.46 -6.29 -7.80
CA SER A 165 -16.56 -7.30 -8.87
C SER A 165 -17.08 -6.74 -10.19
N LYS A 166 -17.97 -5.72 -10.15
CA LYS A 166 -18.47 -5.06 -11.37
C LYS A 166 -17.45 -4.07 -11.95
N MET A 167 -16.70 -3.37 -11.10
CA MET A 167 -15.73 -2.34 -11.52
C MET A 167 -14.41 -2.95 -12.03
N PHE A 168 -13.97 -4.06 -11.46
CA PHE A 168 -12.67 -4.68 -11.72
C PHE A 168 -12.77 -6.05 -12.41
N ASN A 169 -13.95 -6.40 -12.96
CA ASN A 169 -14.11 -7.62 -13.74
C ASN A 169 -13.67 -7.37 -15.19
N PHE A 170 -12.36 -7.20 -15.36
CA PHE A 170 -11.74 -7.14 -16.69
C PHE A 170 -11.65 -8.55 -17.24
N LYS A 171 -12.49 -8.85 -18.23
CA LYS A 171 -12.38 -10.06 -19.04
C LYS A 171 -11.19 -9.95 -19.97
#